data_008074e612eb90e7463181c016a42641
#
_entry.id   008074e612eb90e7463181c016a42641
#
_cell.length_a   1.000
_cell.length_b   1.000
_cell.length_c   1.000
_cell.angle_alpha   90.00
_cell.angle_beta   90.00
_cell.angle_gamma   90.00
#
_symmetry.space_group_name_H-M   'P 1'
#
loop_
_entity.id
_entity.type
_entity.pdbx_description
1 polymer ?
#
loop_
_entity_poly.entity_id
_entity_poly.type
_entity_poly.pdbx_seq_one_letter_code
_entity_poly.pdbx_strand_id
1 'polypeptide(L)'
;MNNNFDFTVDKASKKVFIDMDFDADISSVWDAFTRPEILDQWYAPKPWTSKTKHMNFEVGGRRFYAMVGPDGTEMWAVQEYTSITPKTNFQFFNAFADKDENPQLPGSDWDLNFTDQGESTKVNISIYNESLERMERMIAMGFKEGFTATLQNLRAMLENKVPG
;
A
#
# COMPACT_ATOMS: atom_id res chain seq x y z
N MET A 1 -0.66 12.79 -20.17
CA MET A 1 -1.19 12.41 -18.86
C MET A 1 -1.35 10.90 -18.77
N ASN A 2 -0.74 10.30 -17.77
CA ASN A 2 -0.80 8.86 -17.56
C ASN A 2 -1.93 8.50 -16.62
N ASN A 3 -2.89 7.74 -17.15
CA ASN A 3 -4.01 7.25 -16.34
C ASN A 3 -4.02 5.73 -16.26
N ASN A 4 -2.86 5.12 -16.52
CA ASN A 4 -2.77 3.67 -16.52
C ASN A 4 -3.03 3.11 -15.12
N PHE A 5 -3.90 2.12 -15.06
CA PHE A 5 -4.18 1.41 -13.83
C PHE A 5 -4.70 0.02 -14.21
N ASP A 6 -4.00 -1.01 -13.74
CA ASP A 6 -4.43 -2.39 -13.94
C ASP A 6 -4.46 -3.12 -12.62
N PHE A 7 -5.50 -3.92 -12.41
CA PHE A 7 -5.64 -4.76 -11.22
C PHE A 7 -6.01 -6.16 -11.70
N THR A 8 -5.10 -7.10 -11.52
CA THR A 8 -5.25 -8.47 -12.00
C THR A 8 -5.16 -9.46 -10.84
N VAL A 9 -6.06 -10.44 -10.81
CA VAL A 9 -6.05 -11.49 -9.81
C VAL A 9 -5.68 -12.80 -10.45
N ASP A 10 -4.64 -13.47 -9.94
CA ASP A 10 -4.22 -14.78 -10.39
C ASP A 10 -4.36 -15.77 -9.24
N LYS A 11 -5.46 -16.51 -9.24
CA LYS A 11 -5.75 -17.47 -8.15
C LYS A 11 -4.79 -18.64 -8.14
N ALA A 12 -4.30 -19.04 -9.30
CA ALA A 12 -3.38 -20.18 -9.38
C ALA A 12 -2.08 -19.91 -8.63
N SER A 13 -1.56 -18.68 -8.71
CA SER A 13 -0.34 -18.31 -8.01
C SER A 13 -0.63 -17.64 -6.65
N LYS A 14 -1.88 -17.42 -6.30
CA LYS A 14 -2.31 -16.70 -5.11
C LYS A 14 -1.79 -15.26 -5.08
N LYS A 15 -1.70 -14.63 -6.25
CA LYS A 15 -1.15 -13.29 -6.39
C LYS A 15 -2.15 -12.29 -6.95
N VAL A 16 -1.97 -11.05 -6.50
CA VAL A 16 -2.64 -9.90 -7.07
C VAL A 16 -1.55 -9.01 -7.67
N PHE A 17 -1.79 -8.52 -8.88
CA PHE A 17 -0.85 -7.62 -9.56
C PHE A 17 -1.53 -6.29 -9.81
N ILE A 18 -0.86 -5.20 -9.43
CA ILE A 18 -1.37 -3.86 -9.63
C ILE A 18 -0.29 -3.05 -10.31
N ASP A 19 -0.64 -2.40 -11.43
CA ASP A 19 0.24 -1.52 -12.16
C ASP A 19 -0.39 -0.15 -12.25
N MET A 20 0.37 0.89 -11.93
CA MET A 20 -0.16 2.24 -11.92
C MET A 20 0.94 3.25 -12.25
N ASP A 21 0.58 4.24 -13.07
CA ASP A 21 1.46 5.36 -13.37
C ASP A 21 1.01 6.59 -12.61
N PHE A 22 1.98 7.35 -12.09
CA PHE A 22 1.75 8.61 -11.39
C PHE A 22 2.48 9.73 -12.12
N ASP A 23 1.80 10.86 -12.34
CA ASP A 23 2.43 12.05 -12.92
C ASP A 23 3.18 12.82 -11.83
N ALA A 24 4.21 12.18 -11.30
CA ALA A 24 5.06 12.73 -10.25
C ALA A 24 6.43 12.06 -10.35
N ASP A 25 7.45 12.75 -9.91
CA ASP A 25 8.81 12.25 -9.98
C ASP A 25 9.04 11.10 -8.98
N ILE A 26 10.12 10.34 -9.23
CA ILE A 26 10.42 9.14 -8.44
C ILE A 26 10.60 9.45 -6.95
N SER A 27 11.20 10.59 -6.62
CA SER A 27 11.41 10.96 -5.21
C SER A 27 10.09 11.23 -4.50
N SER A 28 9.17 11.93 -5.16
CA SER A 28 7.86 12.23 -4.57
C SER A 28 7.04 10.96 -4.38
N VAL A 29 7.06 10.06 -5.36
CA VAL A 29 6.32 8.80 -5.27
C VAL A 29 6.94 7.90 -4.20
N TRP A 30 8.26 7.78 -4.19
CA TRP A 30 8.94 6.98 -3.17
C TRP A 30 8.63 7.46 -1.75
N ASP A 31 8.70 8.79 -1.53
CA ASP A 31 8.40 9.38 -0.22
C ASP A 31 6.95 9.09 0.19
N ALA A 32 6.02 9.12 -0.76
CA ALA A 32 4.61 8.86 -0.47
C ALA A 32 4.38 7.44 0.07
N PHE A 33 5.20 6.49 -0.33
CA PHE A 33 5.09 5.09 0.11
C PHE A 33 5.94 4.76 1.34
N THR A 34 6.85 5.65 1.75
CA THR A 34 7.85 5.32 2.76
C THR A 34 7.89 6.26 3.96
N ARG A 35 7.12 7.34 3.95
CA ARG A 35 7.08 8.29 5.06
C ARG A 35 5.72 8.27 5.74
N PRO A 36 5.68 8.07 7.07
CA PRO A 36 4.40 7.92 7.78
C PRO A 36 3.50 9.13 7.69
N GLU A 37 4.07 10.34 7.73
CA GLU A 37 3.26 11.57 7.64
C GLU A 37 2.57 11.71 6.28
N ILE A 38 3.14 11.11 5.23
CA ILE A 38 2.52 11.12 3.91
C ILE A 38 1.56 9.94 3.76
N LEU A 39 1.98 8.75 4.20
CA LEU A 39 1.11 7.56 4.17
C LEU A 39 -0.22 7.83 4.87
N ASP A 40 -0.20 8.53 5.99
CA ASP A 40 -1.42 8.80 6.74
C ASP A 40 -2.39 9.73 6.02
N GLN A 41 -1.95 10.36 4.92
CA GLN A 41 -2.82 11.22 4.11
C GLN A 41 -3.60 10.46 3.06
N TRP A 42 -3.17 9.25 2.67
CA TRP A 42 -3.81 8.57 1.54
C TRP A 42 -4.05 7.08 1.72
N TYR A 43 -3.42 6.43 2.70
CA TYR A 43 -3.38 4.96 2.78
C TYR A 43 -4.63 4.36 3.44
N ALA A 44 -5.80 4.82 3.03
CA ALA A 44 -7.07 4.23 3.42
C ALA A 44 -8.15 4.71 2.45
N PRO A 45 -9.15 3.89 2.13
CA PRO A 45 -10.24 4.34 1.28
C PRO A 45 -11.15 5.27 2.08
N LYS A 46 -11.40 6.47 1.54
CA LYS A 46 -12.28 7.42 2.20
C LYS A 46 -13.67 6.84 2.41
N PRO A 47 -14.34 7.11 3.50
CA PRO A 47 -14.04 8.07 4.56
C PRO A 47 -13.12 7.55 5.66
N TRP A 48 -12.52 6.37 5.47
CA TRP A 48 -11.51 5.85 6.41
C TRP A 48 -10.23 6.66 6.29
N THR A 49 -9.47 6.71 7.40
CA THR A 49 -8.16 7.37 7.44
C THR A 49 -7.11 6.42 7.97
N SER A 50 -5.86 6.70 7.64
CA SER A 50 -4.72 5.92 8.12
C SER A 50 -4.07 6.68 9.28
N LYS A 51 -3.71 5.95 10.33
CA LYS A 51 -3.04 6.52 11.49
C LYS A 51 -1.88 5.62 11.88
N THR A 52 -0.67 6.04 11.56
CA THR A 52 0.54 5.31 11.90
C THR A 52 0.91 5.56 13.35
N LYS A 53 1.04 4.49 14.13
CA LYS A 53 1.46 4.59 15.51
C LYS A 53 2.97 4.72 15.60
N HIS A 54 3.70 3.88 14.85
CA HIS A 54 5.13 3.99 14.72
C HIS A 54 5.57 3.35 13.41
N MET A 55 6.73 3.77 12.92
CA MET A 55 7.27 3.24 11.69
C MET A 55 8.78 3.32 11.72
N ASN A 56 9.42 2.21 11.39
CA ASN A 56 10.86 2.14 11.23
C ASN A 56 11.14 1.55 9.86
N PHE A 57 11.43 2.43 8.88
CA PHE A 57 11.61 2.00 7.49
C PHE A 57 13.04 1.54 7.25
N GLU A 58 13.31 0.32 7.70
CA GLU A 58 14.58 -0.37 7.46
C GLU A 58 14.31 -1.87 7.45
N VAL A 59 15.20 -2.66 6.88
CA VAL A 59 15.05 -4.11 6.86
C VAL A 59 15.00 -4.60 8.30
N GLY A 60 13.97 -5.39 8.61
CA GLY A 60 13.70 -5.84 9.97
C GLY A 60 12.85 -4.87 10.78
N GLY A 61 12.61 -3.66 10.26
CA GLY A 61 11.73 -2.70 10.91
C GLY A 61 10.27 -2.95 10.57
N ARG A 62 9.39 -2.15 11.18
CA ARG A 62 7.95 -2.37 11.09
C ARG A 62 7.20 -1.05 11.06
N ARG A 63 6.12 -1.01 10.27
CA ARG A 63 5.10 0.02 10.39
C ARG A 63 3.90 -0.60 11.09
N PHE A 64 3.48 0.01 12.19
CA PHE A 64 2.27 -0.39 12.91
C PHE A 64 1.26 0.73 12.80
N TYR A 65 0.09 0.43 12.25
CA TYR A 65 -0.88 1.48 11.93
C TYR A 65 -2.30 0.95 12.04
N ALA A 66 -3.24 1.88 12.12
CA ALA A 66 -4.65 1.57 12.10
C ALA A 66 -5.32 2.29 10.95
N MET A 67 -6.30 1.63 10.33
CA MET A 67 -7.27 2.32 9.50
C MET A 67 -8.45 2.63 10.39
N VAL A 68 -8.83 3.91 10.44
CA VAL A 68 -9.86 4.40 11.36
C VAL A 68 -11.08 4.82 10.56
N GLY A 69 -12.22 4.21 10.88
CA GLY A 69 -13.48 4.51 10.22
C GLY A 69 -14.14 5.76 10.79
N PRO A 70 -15.15 6.28 10.10
CA PRO A 70 -15.84 7.50 10.55
C PRO A 70 -16.55 7.35 11.88
N ASP A 71 -16.85 6.11 12.29
CA ASP A 71 -17.49 5.82 13.59
C ASP A 71 -16.46 5.54 14.69
N GLY A 72 -15.15 5.70 14.38
CA GLY A 72 -14.09 5.44 15.34
C GLY A 72 -13.58 4.00 15.36
N THR A 73 -14.12 3.14 14.52
CA THR A 73 -13.64 1.75 14.41
C THR A 73 -12.18 1.75 13.97
N GLU A 74 -11.36 0.96 14.65
CA GLU A 74 -9.93 0.84 14.34
C GLU A 74 -9.61 -0.55 13.82
N MET A 75 -8.96 -0.63 12.65
CA MET A 75 -8.45 -1.89 12.11
C MET A 75 -6.93 -1.80 12.05
N TRP A 76 -6.28 -2.52 12.95
CA TRP A 76 -4.81 -2.49 13.07
C TRP A 76 -4.15 -3.43 12.08
N ALA A 77 -2.95 -3.05 11.63
CA ALA A 77 -2.17 -3.86 10.71
C ALA A 77 -0.68 -3.58 10.88
N VAL A 78 0.13 -4.53 10.43
CA VAL A 78 1.59 -4.39 10.45
C VAL A 78 2.14 -4.59 9.04
N GLN A 79 3.22 -3.87 8.74
CA GLN A 79 4.04 -4.09 7.56
C GLN A 79 5.47 -4.29 8.07
N GLU A 80 6.01 -5.49 7.87
CA GLU A 80 7.38 -5.80 8.30
C GLU A 80 8.28 -5.77 7.09
N TYR A 81 9.25 -4.87 7.05
CA TYR A 81 10.08 -4.65 5.88
C TYR A 81 11.15 -5.72 5.76
N THR A 82 11.19 -6.40 4.61
CA THR A 82 12.08 -7.52 4.36
C THR A 82 13.18 -7.18 3.36
N SER A 83 12.97 -6.17 2.52
CA SER A 83 13.97 -5.76 1.53
C SER A 83 13.71 -4.31 1.15
N ILE A 84 14.77 -3.52 1.02
CA ILE A 84 14.68 -2.11 0.64
C ILE A 84 15.84 -1.75 -0.27
N THR A 85 15.52 -1.29 -1.49
CA THR A 85 16.49 -0.70 -2.41
C THR A 85 15.95 0.69 -2.74
N PRO A 86 16.55 1.77 -2.20
CA PRO A 86 15.97 3.11 -2.31
C PRO A 86 15.57 3.51 -3.71
N LYS A 87 14.36 4.02 -3.84
CA LYS A 87 13.75 4.52 -5.09
C LYS A 87 13.61 3.48 -6.19
N THR A 88 13.79 2.21 -5.86
CA THR A 88 13.71 1.11 -6.85
C THR A 88 12.72 0.04 -6.42
N ASN A 89 12.85 -0.44 -5.18
CA ASN A 89 12.05 -1.57 -4.72
C ASN A 89 12.01 -1.63 -3.20
N PHE A 90 10.86 -2.00 -2.64
CA PHE A 90 10.86 -2.51 -1.28
C PHE A 90 9.80 -3.59 -1.13
N GLN A 91 10.04 -4.47 -0.17
CA GLN A 91 9.19 -5.62 0.10
C GLN A 91 8.83 -5.64 1.58
N PHE A 92 7.62 -6.09 1.86
CA PHE A 92 7.20 -6.25 3.25
C PHE A 92 6.19 -7.38 3.40
N PHE A 93 6.15 -7.92 4.61
CA PHE A 93 5.09 -8.83 5.00
C PHE A 93 3.98 -8.00 5.64
N ASN A 94 2.74 -8.24 5.21
CA ASN A 94 1.56 -7.50 5.69
C ASN A 94 0.58 -8.46 6.35
N ALA A 95 0.04 -8.07 7.49
CA ALA A 95 -1.01 -8.82 8.15
C ALA A 95 -1.86 -7.86 8.99
N PHE A 96 -3.12 -8.22 9.18
CA PHE A 96 -3.90 -7.56 10.22
C PHE A 96 -3.26 -7.88 11.57
N ALA A 97 -3.49 -7.04 12.55
CA ALA A 97 -2.90 -7.21 13.87
C ALA A 97 -3.91 -6.80 14.94
N ASP A 98 -3.65 -7.24 16.17
CA ASP A 98 -4.39 -6.68 17.30
C ASP A 98 -3.71 -5.38 17.74
N LYS A 99 -4.30 -4.70 18.71
CA LYS A 99 -3.75 -3.41 19.18
C LYS A 99 -2.42 -3.55 19.91
N ASP A 100 -2.01 -4.78 20.23
CA ASP A 100 -0.73 -5.07 20.86
C ASP A 100 0.33 -5.52 19.85
N GLU A 101 0.08 -5.30 18.56
CA GLU A 101 0.99 -5.60 17.45
C GLU A 101 1.20 -7.08 17.16
N ASN A 102 0.28 -7.94 17.58
CA ASN A 102 0.38 -9.35 17.26
C ASN A 102 -0.24 -9.62 15.88
N PRO A 103 0.55 -10.07 14.88
CA PRO A 103 0.01 -10.34 13.55
C PRO A 103 -1.00 -11.46 13.58
N GLN A 104 -2.07 -11.30 12.81
CA GLN A 104 -3.10 -12.32 12.62
C GLN A 104 -2.84 -13.03 11.30
N LEU A 105 -2.33 -14.26 11.38
CA LEU A 105 -2.00 -15.03 10.20
C LEU A 105 -3.23 -15.76 9.65
N PRO A 106 -3.25 -16.05 8.35
CA PRO A 106 -2.22 -15.83 7.35
C PRO A 106 -2.13 -14.38 6.89
N GLY A 107 -0.96 -13.99 6.40
CA GLY A 107 -0.73 -12.65 5.86
C GLY A 107 -0.44 -12.67 4.37
N SER A 108 0.23 -11.63 3.90
CA SER A 108 0.61 -11.51 2.50
C SER A 108 1.98 -10.86 2.36
N ASP A 109 2.68 -11.23 1.30
CA ASP A 109 3.98 -10.65 0.97
C ASP A 109 3.80 -9.66 -0.18
N TRP A 110 4.25 -8.44 0.05
CA TRP A 110 4.11 -7.35 -0.91
C TRP A 110 5.47 -7.00 -1.50
N ASP A 111 5.48 -6.80 -2.81
CA ASP A 111 6.67 -6.44 -3.57
C ASP A 111 6.30 -5.21 -4.41
N LEU A 112 6.93 -4.07 -4.11
CA LEU A 112 6.66 -2.82 -4.80
C LEU A 112 7.88 -2.41 -5.61
N ASN A 113 7.69 -2.24 -6.90
CA ASN A 113 8.74 -1.83 -7.82
C ASN A 113 8.43 -0.45 -8.39
N PHE A 114 9.43 0.42 -8.42
CA PHE A 114 9.31 1.79 -8.85
C PHE A 114 10.21 2.00 -10.08
N THR A 115 9.63 2.49 -11.16
CA THR A 115 10.38 2.77 -12.39
C THR A 115 10.33 4.25 -12.68
N ASP A 116 11.51 4.86 -12.72
CA ASP A 116 11.66 6.29 -13.02
C ASP A 116 11.43 6.50 -14.52
N GLN A 117 10.46 7.34 -14.86
CA GLN A 117 10.12 7.67 -16.24
C GLN A 117 10.35 9.16 -16.51
N GLY A 118 11.21 9.80 -15.72
CA GLY A 118 11.46 11.23 -15.79
C GLY A 118 10.47 12.02 -14.96
N GLU A 119 9.45 12.57 -15.60
CA GLU A 119 8.44 13.36 -14.91
C GLU A 119 7.31 12.51 -14.33
N SER A 120 7.31 11.23 -14.66
CA SER A 120 6.32 10.29 -14.13
C SER A 120 7.02 9.07 -13.54
N THR A 121 6.27 8.27 -12.81
CA THR A 121 6.78 7.07 -12.16
C THR A 121 5.78 5.93 -12.32
N LYS A 122 6.26 4.77 -12.72
CA LYS A 122 5.45 3.56 -12.76
C LYS A 122 5.66 2.78 -11.47
N VAL A 123 4.57 2.36 -10.84
CA VAL A 123 4.61 1.50 -9.67
C VAL A 123 3.96 0.16 -10.02
N ASN A 124 4.70 -0.91 -9.81
CA ASN A 124 4.20 -2.28 -9.99
C ASN A 124 4.15 -2.93 -8.61
N ILE A 125 2.98 -3.40 -8.23
CA ILE A 125 2.78 -4.04 -6.92
C ILE A 125 2.38 -5.48 -7.16
N SER A 126 3.07 -6.40 -6.49
CA SER A 126 2.74 -7.82 -6.50
C SER A 126 2.45 -8.23 -5.06
N ILE A 127 1.31 -8.88 -4.85
CA ILE A 127 0.87 -9.30 -3.52
C ILE A 127 0.67 -10.80 -3.53
N TYR A 128 1.51 -11.53 -2.80
CA TYR A 128 1.37 -12.97 -2.64
C TYR A 128 0.63 -13.26 -1.34
N ASN A 129 -0.48 -13.98 -1.45
CA ASN A 129 -1.26 -14.36 -0.27
C ASN A 129 -0.84 -15.75 0.18
N GLU A 130 -0.58 -15.91 1.46
CA GLU A 130 -0.17 -17.20 2.03
C GLU A 130 -1.26 -18.26 1.88
N SER A 131 -2.53 -17.83 1.74
CA SER A 131 -3.67 -18.70 1.67
C SER A 131 -4.60 -18.24 0.54
N LEU A 132 -5.01 -19.16 -0.34
CA LEU A 132 -6.00 -18.86 -1.36
C LEU A 132 -7.32 -18.42 -0.73
N GLU A 133 -7.69 -19.07 0.36
CA GLU A 133 -8.92 -18.73 1.09
C GLU A 133 -8.89 -17.31 1.60
N ARG A 134 -7.75 -16.87 2.16
CA ARG A 134 -7.59 -15.48 2.59
C ARG A 134 -7.71 -14.51 1.43
N MET A 135 -7.07 -14.84 0.31
CA MET A 135 -7.11 -14.00 -0.88
C MET A 135 -8.55 -13.81 -1.36
N GLU A 136 -9.29 -14.92 -1.46
CA GLU A 136 -10.68 -14.88 -1.91
C GLU A 136 -11.56 -14.12 -0.93
N ARG A 137 -11.30 -14.27 0.37
CA ARG A 137 -12.04 -13.55 1.40
C ARG A 137 -11.79 -12.04 1.31
N MET A 138 -10.53 -11.64 1.11
CA MET A 138 -10.18 -10.23 0.98
C MET A 138 -10.84 -9.60 -0.24
N ILE A 139 -10.85 -10.31 -1.36
CA ILE A 139 -11.52 -9.83 -2.58
C ILE A 139 -13.02 -9.73 -2.36
N ALA A 140 -13.62 -10.72 -1.72
CA ALA A 140 -15.06 -10.71 -1.42
C ALA A 140 -15.43 -9.58 -0.46
N MET A 141 -14.53 -9.16 0.40
CA MET A 141 -14.73 -8.05 1.33
C MET A 141 -14.50 -6.68 0.69
N GLY A 142 -14.14 -6.63 -0.60
CA GLY A 142 -13.97 -5.39 -1.31
C GLY A 142 -12.54 -4.88 -1.42
N PHE A 143 -11.55 -5.74 -1.30
CA PHE A 143 -10.15 -5.32 -1.37
C PHE A 143 -9.83 -4.58 -2.67
N LYS A 144 -10.30 -5.09 -3.81
CA LYS A 144 -10.04 -4.44 -5.09
C LYS A 144 -10.58 -3.01 -5.11
N GLU A 145 -11.83 -2.85 -4.71
CA GLU A 145 -12.48 -1.54 -4.70
C GLU A 145 -11.83 -0.60 -3.69
N GLY A 146 -11.56 -1.11 -2.49
CA GLY A 146 -10.97 -0.32 -1.42
C GLY A 146 -9.54 0.12 -1.73
N PHE A 147 -8.71 -0.80 -2.19
CA PHE A 147 -7.33 -0.47 -2.47
C PHE A 147 -7.20 0.39 -3.73
N THR A 148 -8.07 0.16 -4.72
CA THR A 148 -8.14 1.04 -5.89
C THR A 148 -8.46 2.47 -5.46
N ALA A 149 -9.46 2.65 -4.59
CA ALA A 149 -9.81 3.97 -4.07
C ALA A 149 -8.64 4.59 -3.31
N THR A 150 -7.93 3.78 -2.53
CA THR A 150 -6.74 4.21 -1.77
C THR A 150 -5.66 4.74 -2.71
N LEU A 151 -5.36 4.01 -3.79
CA LEU A 151 -4.37 4.44 -4.78
C LEU A 151 -4.83 5.68 -5.54
N GLN A 152 -6.13 5.83 -5.79
CA GLN A 152 -6.65 7.03 -6.42
C GLN A 152 -6.50 8.25 -5.50
N ASN A 153 -6.61 8.05 -4.18
CA ASN A 153 -6.31 9.12 -3.22
C ASN A 153 -4.87 9.61 -3.40
N LEU A 154 -3.94 8.67 -3.54
CA LEU A 154 -2.54 9.00 -3.74
C LEU A 154 -2.34 9.74 -5.06
N ARG A 155 -2.97 9.26 -6.13
CA ARG A 155 -2.85 9.92 -7.43
C ARG A 155 -3.34 11.36 -7.34
N ALA A 156 -4.50 11.57 -6.73
CA ALA A 156 -5.05 12.92 -6.57
C ALA A 156 -4.11 13.82 -5.75
N MET A 157 -3.55 13.29 -4.68
CA MET A 157 -2.63 14.03 -3.82
C MET A 157 -1.38 14.45 -4.57
N LEU A 158 -0.78 13.54 -5.33
CA LEU A 158 0.46 13.81 -6.06
C LEU A 158 0.24 14.73 -7.25
N GLU A 159 -0.84 14.52 -8.00
CA GLU A 159 -1.09 15.27 -9.23
C GLU A 159 -1.73 16.62 -8.97
N ASN A 160 -2.41 16.78 -7.84
CA ASN A 160 -2.96 18.07 -7.43
C ASN A 160 -1.99 18.87 -6.57
N LYS A 161 -0.78 18.38 -6.43
CA LYS A 161 0.28 19.07 -5.71
C LYS A 161 0.80 20.17 -6.60
N VAL A 162 -0.05 21.13 -6.83
CA VAL A 162 0.28 22.20 -7.72
C VAL A 162 1.10 23.20 -6.97
N PRO A 163 2.23 23.61 -7.51
CA PRO A 163 2.95 24.72 -6.95
C PRO A 163 2.09 25.96 -7.17
N GLY A 164 1.45 26.29 -6.20
CA GLY A 164 0.72 27.55 -6.11
C GLY A 164 0.00 27.97 -7.31
#